data_3fd0517caf51ba30b675c44a049cf317
#
_entry.id   3fd0517caf51ba30b675c44a049cf317
#
_cell.length_a   1.000
_cell.length_b   1.000
_cell.length_c   1.000
_cell.angle_alpha   90.00
_cell.angle_beta   90.00
_cell.angle_gamma   90.00
#
_symmetry.space_group_name_H-M   'P 1'
#
loop_
_entity.id
_entity.type
_entity.pdbx_description
1 polymer ?
#
loop_
_entity_poly.entity_id
_entity_poly.type
_entity_poly.pdbx_seq_one_letter_code
_entity_poly.pdbx_strand_id
1 'polypeptide(L)'
;HIFANFIACPELEYPFLCLLVSGGHTQIWQVNDLGKYSLLGETRDDAVGEAFDKGARLLGLAFPGGPAIETAALKGDEHAVAFPQAFRKSNEIEFSFSGLKTALRYYLEKIAKNETKVVLSDIAASYQRSIVEILAKKLQQAVKKSGIKTIVLAGGVASNKRLRMEVQEVLSD
;
A
#
# COMPACT_ATOMS: atom_id res chain seq x y z
N HIS A 1 10.81 -12.35 -6.35
CA HIS A 1 10.26 -11.02 -6.62
C HIS A 1 11.35 -9.95 -6.79
N ILE A 2 12.36 -9.87 -5.91
CA ILE A 2 13.45 -8.87 -6.04
C ILE A 2 14.22 -9.11 -7.34
N PHE A 3 14.58 -10.34 -7.67
CA PHE A 3 15.29 -10.69 -8.91
C PHE A 3 14.52 -10.37 -10.20
N ALA A 4 13.20 -10.48 -10.18
CA ALA A 4 12.37 -10.17 -11.35
C ALA A 4 12.56 -8.72 -11.83
N ASN A 5 12.98 -7.81 -10.96
CA ASN A 5 13.21 -6.42 -11.33
C ASN A 5 14.45 -6.25 -12.23
N PHE A 6 15.47 -7.09 -12.11
CA PHE A 6 16.63 -7.06 -13.01
C PHE A 6 16.28 -7.53 -14.44
N ILE A 7 15.26 -8.38 -14.56
CA ILE A 7 14.74 -8.77 -15.89
C ILE A 7 13.99 -7.61 -16.53
N ALA A 8 13.23 -6.85 -15.71
CA ALA A 8 12.45 -5.71 -16.19
C ALA A 8 13.30 -4.44 -16.42
N CYS A 9 14.39 -4.29 -15.67
CA CYS A 9 15.31 -3.16 -15.73
C CYS A 9 16.75 -3.67 -15.62
N PRO A 10 17.37 -4.10 -16.74
CA PRO A 10 18.73 -4.62 -16.75
C PRO A 10 19.79 -3.60 -16.27
N GLU A 11 19.46 -2.31 -16.34
CA GLU A 11 20.32 -1.19 -15.97
C GLU A 11 20.22 -0.86 -14.46
N LEU A 12 19.46 -1.64 -13.70
CA LEU A 12 19.30 -1.41 -12.25
C LEU A 12 20.61 -1.63 -11.52
N GLU A 13 21.11 -0.56 -10.91
CA GLU A 13 22.36 -0.55 -10.16
C GLU A 13 22.12 -0.65 -8.66
N TYR A 14 23.08 -1.23 -7.94
CA TYR A 14 23.11 -1.25 -6.49
C TYR A 14 23.71 0.05 -5.91
N PRO A 15 23.33 0.48 -4.70
CA PRO A 15 22.26 -0.06 -3.88
C PRO A 15 20.89 0.50 -4.28
N PHE A 16 19.82 -0.25 -3.98
CA PHE A 16 18.44 0.24 -4.13
C PHE A 16 17.53 -0.23 -2.99
N LEU A 17 16.39 0.45 -2.82
CA LEU A 17 15.31 0.02 -1.94
C LEU A 17 14.27 -0.73 -2.76
N CYS A 18 13.80 -1.87 -2.25
CA CYS A 18 12.70 -2.62 -2.85
C CYS A 18 11.48 -2.61 -1.92
N LEU A 19 10.39 -1.99 -2.37
CA LEU A 19 9.08 -2.14 -1.73
C LEU A 19 8.37 -3.35 -2.35
N LEU A 20 8.35 -4.46 -1.61
CA LEU A 20 7.68 -5.70 -1.99
C LEU A 20 6.25 -5.71 -1.44
N VAL A 21 5.26 -5.64 -2.33
CA VAL A 21 3.83 -5.53 -2.02
C VAL A 21 3.01 -6.55 -2.79
N SER A 22 2.51 -7.56 -2.11
CA SER A 22 1.76 -8.68 -2.69
C SER A 22 0.63 -9.15 -1.78
N GLY A 23 -0.06 -10.23 -2.18
CA GLY A 23 -1.06 -10.90 -1.34
C GLY A 23 -0.49 -11.51 -0.05
N GLY A 24 0.81 -11.84 -0.02
CA GLY A 24 1.47 -12.48 1.13
C GLY A 24 2.59 -11.65 1.75
N HIS A 25 3.03 -10.56 1.12
CA HIS A 25 4.18 -9.78 1.61
C HIS A 25 3.91 -8.28 1.57
N THR A 26 4.37 -7.59 2.61
CA THR A 26 4.52 -6.14 2.66
C THR A 26 5.81 -5.85 3.37
N GLN A 27 6.88 -5.58 2.62
CA GLN A 27 8.24 -5.48 3.12
C GLN A 27 9.01 -4.38 2.40
N ILE A 28 9.91 -3.72 3.11
CA ILE A 28 10.93 -2.83 2.51
C ILE A 28 12.29 -3.46 2.72
N TRP A 29 12.97 -3.72 1.62
CA TRP A 29 14.31 -4.28 1.59
C TRP A 29 15.31 -3.25 1.09
N GLN A 30 16.47 -3.20 1.73
CA GLN A 30 17.67 -2.58 1.18
C GLN A 30 18.50 -3.65 0.50
N VAL A 31 18.81 -3.43 -0.76
CA VAL A 31 19.58 -4.35 -1.60
C VAL A 31 20.91 -3.67 -1.93
N ASN A 32 21.96 -4.14 -1.28
CA ASN A 32 23.30 -3.54 -1.42
C ASN A 32 24.14 -4.18 -2.51
N ASP A 33 23.88 -5.44 -2.81
CA ASP A 33 24.58 -6.26 -3.81
C ASP A 33 23.84 -7.56 -4.01
N LEU A 34 24.25 -8.38 -4.97
CA LEU A 34 23.75 -9.74 -5.16
C LEU A 34 23.96 -10.57 -3.88
N GLY A 35 22.86 -11.06 -3.31
CA GLY A 35 22.89 -11.83 -2.05
C GLY A 35 23.08 -11.00 -0.78
N LYS A 36 23.20 -9.67 -0.85
CA LYS A 36 23.36 -8.78 0.30
C LYS A 36 22.09 -7.95 0.53
N TYR A 37 21.13 -8.53 1.21
CA TYR A 37 19.81 -7.94 1.46
C TYR A 37 19.63 -7.69 2.95
N SER A 38 19.06 -6.51 3.29
CA SER A 38 18.69 -6.14 4.64
C SER A 38 17.22 -5.79 4.68
N LEU A 39 16.45 -6.48 5.51
CA LEU A 39 15.05 -6.14 5.75
C LEU A 39 15.01 -4.89 6.63
N LEU A 40 14.44 -3.80 6.12
CA LEU A 40 14.28 -2.55 6.84
C LEU A 40 12.97 -2.49 7.63
N GLY A 41 11.93 -3.17 7.14
CA GLY A 41 10.66 -3.24 7.81
C GLY A 41 9.65 -4.12 7.07
N GLU A 42 8.65 -4.59 7.82
CA GLU A 42 7.61 -5.47 7.30
C GLU A 42 6.28 -5.28 8.02
N THR A 43 5.22 -5.91 7.49
CA THR A 43 3.93 -5.93 8.17
C THR A 43 3.94 -6.85 9.38
N ARG A 44 3.23 -6.43 10.43
CA ARG A 44 3.02 -7.22 11.65
C ARG A 44 1.82 -8.17 11.57
N ASP A 45 0.98 -8.00 10.55
CA ASP A 45 -0.26 -8.76 10.40
C ASP A 45 -0.58 -9.01 8.91
N ASP A 46 -1.73 -8.56 8.42
CA ASP A 46 -2.14 -8.77 7.04
C ASP A 46 -1.15 -8.16 6.05
N ALA A 47 -0.89 -8.83 4.95
CA ALA A 47 -0.23 -8.22 3.81
C ALA A 47 -1.16 -7.21 3.12
N VAL A 48 -0.56 -6.25 2.42
CA VAL A 48 -1.32 -5.18 1.75
C VAL A 48 -2.31 -5.69 0.69
N GLY A 49 -1.94 -6.71 -0.07
CA GLY A 49 -2.85 -7.33 -1.03
C GLY A 49 -4.02 -8.03 -0.35
N GLU A 50 -3.77 -8.70 0.78
CA GLU A 50 -4.82 -9.27 1.62
C GLU A 50 -5.75 -8.18 2.19
N ALA A 51 -5.22 -7.02 2.58
CA ALA A 51 -6.03 -5.88 3.01
C ALA A 51 -6.95 -5.38 1.89
N PHE A 52 -6.45 -5.28 0.66
CA PHE A 52 -7.26 -4.95 -0.51
C PHE A 52 -8.35 -6.00 -0.77
N ASP A 53 -8.02 -7.29 -0.73
CA ASP A 53 -8.98 -8.38 -0.96
C ASP A 53 -10.09 -8.41 0.11
N LYS A 54 -9.73 -8.22 1.38
CA LYS A 54 -10.68 -8.13 2.49
C LYS A 54 -11.59 -6.91 2.36
N GLY A 55 -11.03 -5.76 1.97
CA GLY A 55 -11.80 -4.53 1.71
C GLY A 55 -12.77 -4.69 0.54
N ALA A 56 -12.29 -5.20 -0.59
CA ALA A 56 -13.12 -5.45 -1.76
C ALA A 56 -14.31 -6.38 -1.46
N ARG A 57 -14.06 -7.44 -0.70
CA ARG A 57 -15.12 -8.37 -0.27
C ARG A 57 -16.20 -7.66 0.55
N LEU A 58 -15.83 -6.79 1.49
CA LEU A 58 -16.78 -6.02 2.29
C LEU A 58 -17.60 -5.03 1.45
N LEU A 59 -17.01 -4.50 0.39
CA LEU A 59 -17.65 -3.58 -0.55
C LEU A 59 -18.45 -4.28 -1.63
N GLY A 60 -18.52 -5.64 -1.63
CA GLY A 60 -19.20 -6.41 -2.67
C GLY A 60 -18.52 -6.34 -4.04
N LEU A 61 -17.23 -6.03 -4.09
CA LEU A 61 -16.44 -5.95 -5.31
C LEU A 61 -15.82 -7.31 -5.69
N ALA A 62 -15.40 -7.43 -6.95
CA ALA A 62 -14.80 -8.65 -7.49
C ALA A 62 -13.39 -8.93 -6.91
N PHE A 63 -12.94 -10.17 -7.07
CA PHE A 63 -11.55 -10.59 -6.85
C PHE A 63 -10.79 -10.56 -8.19
N PRO A 64 -9.49 -10.16 -8.19
CA PRO A 64 -8.66 -9.72 -7.08
C PRO A 64 -9.01 -8.29 -6.60
N GLY A 65 -8.95 -8.07 -5.27
CA GLY A 65 -9.46 -6.88 -4.61
C GLY A 65 -8.70 -5.59 -4.95
N GLY A 66 -7.40 -5.66 -5.17
CA GLY A 66 -6.59 -4.48 -5.53
C GLY A 66 -7.11 -3.78 -6.77
N PRO A 67 -7.15 -4.43 -7.95
CA PRO A 67 -7.71 -3.86 -9.18
C PRO A 67 -9.18 -3.45 -9.05
N ALA A 68 -9.99 -4.21 -8.30
CA ALA A 68 -11.40 -3.91 -8.12
C ALA A 68 -11.61 -2.61 -7.32
N ILE A 69 -10.88 -2.42 -6.22
CA ILE A 69 -10.90 -1.18 -5.44
C ILE A 69 -10.35 0.00 -6.27
N GLU A 70 -9.23 -0.21 -6.98
CA GLU A 70 -8.67 0.84 -7.85
C GLU A 70 -9.68 1.33 -8.89
N THR A 71 -10.40 0.40 -9.54
CA THR A 71 -11.44 0.74 -10.52
C THR A 71 -12.61 1.48 -9.87
N ALA A 72 -13.10 1.00 -8.72
CA ALA A 72 -14.19 1.63 -8.01
C ALA A 72 -13.82 3.04 -7.49
N ALA A 73 -12.56 3.27 -7.16
CA ALA A 73 -12.03 4.53 -6.63
C ALA A 73 -11.90 5.65 -7.67
N LEU A 74 -11.91 5.34 -8.98
CA LEU A 74 -11.54 6.28 -10.05
C LEU A 74 -12.28 7.62 -10.04
N LYS A 75 -13.53 7.65 -9.56
CA LYS A 75 -14.37 8.85 -9.54
C LYS A 75 -14.74 9.28 -8.12
N GLY A 76 -14.12 8.66 -7.11
CA GLY A 76 -14.44 8.91 -5.71
C GLY A 76 -13.61 10.02 -5.09
N ASP A 77 -14.18 10.67 -4.08
CA ASP A 77 -13.44 11.57 -3.20
C ASP A 77 -12.64 10.74 -2.19
N GLU A 78 -11.32 10.77 -2.31
CA GLU A 78 -10.42 10.04 -1.42
C GLU A 78 -10.35 10.62 0.01
N HIS A 79 -10.95 11.77 0.25
CA HIS A 79 -11.02 12.42 1.56
C HIS A 79 -12.38 12.27 2.25
N ALA A 80 -13.36 11.64 1.60
CA ALA A 80 -14.73 11.49 2.12
C ALA A 80 -14.78 10.68 3.43
N VAL A 81 -13.87 9.71 3.62
CA VAL A 81 -13.82 8.86 4.81
C VAL A 81 -12.40 8.82 5.39
N ALA A 82 -12.27 9.10 6.69
CA ALA A 82 -11.00 8.96 7.39
C ALA A 82 -10.82 7.53 7.93
N PHE A 83 -10.09 6.69 7.20
CA PHE A 83 -9.68 5.37 7.69
C PHE A 83 -8.39 5.44 8.52
N PRO A 84 -8.23 4.56 9.53
CA PRO A 84 -7.05 4.55 10.37
C PRO A 84 -5.81 4.11 9.58
N GLN A 85 -4.67 4.70 9.94
CA GLN A 85 -3.36 4.33 9.43
C GLN A 85 -2.48 3.94 10.62
N ALA A 86 -2.29 2.63 10.81
CA ALA A 86 -1.45 2.13 11.89
C ALA A 86 0.01 2.58 11.70
N PHE A 87 0.69 2.81 12.81
CA PHE A 87 2.11 3.22 12.84
C PHE A 87 2.46 4.51 12.07
N ARG A 88 1.46 5.31 11.65
CA ARG A 88 1.71 6.56 10.90
C ARG A 88 2.68 7.51 11.63
N LYS A 89 2.60 7.57 12.95
CA LYS A 89 3.44 8.44 13.79
C LYS A 89 4.72 7.77 14.29
N SER A 90 4.88 6.47 14.09
CA SER A 90 6.06 5.73 14.49
C SER A 90 7.23 6.00 13.56
N ASN A 91 8.44 6.11 14.12
CA ASN A 91 9.69 6.21 13.36
C ASN A 91 10.19 4.83 12.86
N GLU A 92 9.60 3.75 13.37
CA GLU A 92 9.90 2.40 12.89
C GLU A 92 9.24 2.14 11.53
N ILE A 93 9.94 1.39 10.69
CA ILE A 93 9.45 1.00 9.35
C ILE A 93 8.61 -0.26 9.52
N GLU A 94 7.36 -0.08 9.93
CA GLU A 94 6.42 -1.14 10.20
C GLU A 94 5.07 -0.84 9.59
N PHE A 95 4.32 -1.89 9.25
CA PHE A 95 2.97 -1.80 8.73
C PHE A 95 2.01 -2.65 9.58
N SER A 96 0.73 -2.28 9.53
CA SER A 96 -0.38 -3.11 10.01
C SER A 96 -1.64 -2.72 9.24
N PHE A 97 -2.33 -3.71 8.71
CA PHE A 97 -3.53 -3.52 7.90
C PHE A 97 -4.77 -4.23 8.46
N SER A 98 -4.61 -5.09 9.47
CA SER A 98 -5.74 -5.84 10.06
C SER A 98 -6.86 -4.95 10.61
N GLY A 99 -6.49 -3.76 11.13
CA GLY A 99 -7.45 -2.77 11.63
C GLY A 99 -8.30 -2.11 10.55
N LEU A 100 -7.85 -2.05 9.30
CA LEU A 100 -8.57 -1.43 8.19
C LEU A 100 -9.87 -2.17 7.86
N LYS A 101 -9.82 -3.51 7.81
CA LYS A 101 -11.03 -4.33 7.59
C LYS A 101 -12.09 -4.04 8.64
N THR A 102 -11.68 -3.97 9.90
CA THR A 102 -12.59 -3.71 11.03
C THR A 102 -13.18 -2.30 10.95
N ALA A 103 -12.36 -1.30 10.64
CA ALA A 103 -12.80 0.08 10.46
C ALA A 103 -13.81 0.22 9.31
N LEU A 104 -13.52 -0.42 8.17
CA LEU A 104 -14.43 -0.42 7.03
C LEU A 104 -15.77 -1.09 7.38
N ARG A 105 -15.75 -2.25 8.05
CA ARG A 105 -16.97 -2.93 8.49
C ARG A 105 -17.83 -2.03 9.40
N TYR A 106 -17.23 -1.44 10.42
CA TYR A 106 -17.98 -0.53 11.31
C TYR A 106 -18.53 0.69 10.58
N TYR A 107 -17.78 1.23 9.61
CA TYR A 107 -18.26 2.32 8.80
C TYR A 107 -19.50 1.92 7.99
N LEU A 108 -19.47 0.75 7.32
CA LEU A 108 -20.59 0.22 6.54
C LEU A 108 -21.82 -0.06 7.42
N GLU A 109 -21.63 -0.63 8.62
CA GLU A 109 -22.73 -0.85 9.58
C GLU A 109 -23.36 0.48 10.04
N LYS A 110 -22.55 1.51 10.26
CA LYS A 110 -23.01 2.84 10.67
C LYS A 110 -23.87 3.51 9.59
N ILE A 111 -23.42 3.48 8.33
CA ILE A 111 -24.17 4.09 7.23
C ILE A 111 -25.47 3.34 6.95
N ALA A 112 -25.47 2.01 7.05
CA ALA A 112 -26.69 1.19 6.89
C ALA A 112 -27.75 1.55 7.95
N LYS A 113 -27.34 1.77 9.20
CA LYS A 113 -28.27 2.15 10.29
C LYS A 113 -28.84 3.55 10.14
N ASN A 114 -28.08 4.47 9.53
CA ASN A 114 -28.46 5.88 9.42
C ASN A 114 -29.11 6.21 8.08
N GLU A 115 -29.39 5.22 7.23
CA GLU A 115 -29.94 5.37 5.87
C GLU A 115 -29.17 6.43 5.03
N THR A 116 -27.87 6.61 5.34
CA THR A 116 -27.05 7.62 4.68
C THR A 116 -26.69 7.15 3.29
N LYS A 117 -27.02 7.94 2.26
CA LYS A 117 -26.53 7.70 0.91
C LYS A 117 -25.03 7.87 0.86
N VAL A 118 -24.31 6.78 0.65
CA VAL A 118 -22.86 6.80 0.51
C VAL A 118 -22.49 6.36 -0.89
N VAL A 119 -21.54 7.06 -1.48
CA VAL A 119 -21.03 6.72 -2.81
C VAL A 119 -19.94 5.67 -2.64
N LEU A 120 -20.13 4.50 -3.24
CA LEU A 120 -19.18 3.40 -3.17
C LEU A 120 -17.77 3.81 -3.62
N SER A 121 -17.69 4.68 -4.64
CA SER A 121 -16.42 5.20 -5.14
C SER A 121 -15.64 6.00 -4.09
N ASP A 122 -16.35 6.78 -3.25
CA ASP A 122 -15.72 7.57 -2.18
C ASP A 122 -15.13 6.69 -1.09
N ILE A 123 -15.86 5.62 -0.72
CA ILE A 123 -15.36 4.64 0.26
C ILE A 123 -14.13 3.92 -0.32
N ALA A 124 -14.21 3.47 -1.57
CA ALA A 124 -13.12 2.77 -2.23
C ALA A 124 -11.87 3.65 -2.37
N ALA A 125 -12.06 4.93 -2.77
CA ALA A 125 -10.99 5.90 -2.90
C ALA A 125 -10.31 6.20 -1.54
N SER A 126 -11.12 6.46 -0.51
CA SER A 126 -10.63 6.73 0.85
C SER A 126 -9.90 5.52 1.46
N TYR A 127 -10.41 4.30 1.20
CA TYR A 127 -9.78 3.05 1.66
C TYR A 127 -8.43 2.84 0.96
N GLN A 128 -8.37 2.96 -0.37
CA GLN A 128 -7.15 2.88 -1.15
C GLN A 128 -6.13 3.93 -0.69
N ARG A 129 -6.54 5.19 -0.50
CA ARG A 129 -5.68 6.26 -0.01
C ARG A 129 -5.02 5.89 1.32
N SER A 130 -5.78 5.38 2.29
CA SER A 130 -5.25 5.05 3.60
C SER A 130 -4.14 3.99 3.55
N ILE A 131 -4.25 3.02 2.63
CA ILE A 131 -3.24 2.00 2.38
C ILE A 131 -2.01 2.60 1.70
N VAL A 132 -2.23 3.33 0.61
CA VAL A 132 -1.14 3.85 -0.22
C VAL A 132 -0.29 4.89 0.52
N GLU A 133 -0.94 5.83 1.25
CA GLU A 133 -0.22 6.84 2.04
C GLU A 133 0.69 6.23 3.11
N ILE A 134 0.27 5.13 3.79
CA ILE A 134 1.15 4.51 4.79
C ILE A 134 2.33 3.79 4.14
N LEU A 135 2.12 3.16 2.98
CA LEU A 135 3.21 2.55 2.21
C LEU A 135 4.24 3.60 1.77
N ALA A 136 3.78 4.70 1.17
CA ALA A 136 4.63 5.79 0.73
C ALA A 136 5.39 6.45 1.89
N LYS A 137 4.70 6.70 3.00
CA LYS A 137 5.32 7.29 4.19
C LYS A 137 6.44 6.42 4.76
N LYS A 138 6.22 5.10 4.86
CA LYS A 138 7.25 4.19 5.36
C LYS A 138 8.42 4.05 4.39
N LEU A 139 8.13 4.10 3.10
CA LEU A 139 9.17 4.14 2.08
C LEU A 139 10.00 5.44 2.18
N GLN A 140 9.37 6.60 2.37
CA GLN A 140 10.07 7.86 2.62
C GLN A 140 10.97 7.80 3.86
N GLN A 141 10.50 7.16 4.95
CA GLN A 141 11.33 6.91 6.13
C GLN A 141 12.54 6.04 5.80
N ALA A 142 12.37 4.99 4.97
CA ALA A 142 13.46 4.13 4.53
C ALA A 142 14.48 4.90 3.68
N VAL A 143 14.03 5.74 2.75
CA VAL A 143 14.89 6.64 1.96
C VAL A 143 15.69 7.56 2.85
N LYS A 144 15.04 8.24 3.81
CA LYS A 144 15.72 9.15 4.75
C LYS A 144 16.73 8.42 5.63
N LYS A 145 16.44 7.20 6.07
CA LYS A 145 17.32 6.40 6.94
C LYS A 145 18.52 5.82 6.19
N SER A 146 18.33 5.39 4.95
CA SER A 146 19.40 4.75 4.15
C SER A 146 20.19 5.70 3.27
N GLY A 147 19.63 6.85 2.90
CA GLY A 147 20.18 7.76 1.89
C GLY A 147 20.03 7.26 0.44
N ILE A 148 19.40 6.10 0.23
CA ILE A 148 19.24 5.48 -1.10
C ILE A 148 18.01 6.08 -1.77
N LYS A 149 18.18 6.61 -3.00
CA LYS A 149 17.12 7.23 -3.79
C LYS A 149 16.58 6.32 -4.90
N THR A 150 17.28 5.24 -5.26
CA THR A 150 16.80 4.27 -6.24
C THR A 150 15.76 3.37 -5.59
N ILE A 151 14.53 3.39 -6.09
CA ILE A 151 13.39 2.62 -5.56
C ILE A 151 12.86 1.68 -6.62
N VAL A 152 12.60 0.46 -6.21
CA VAL A 152 11.98 -0.60 -7.02
C VAL A 152 10.69 -1.05 -6.35
N LEU A 153 9.63 -1.18 -7.13
CA LEU A 153 8.35 -1.75 -6.69
C LEU A 153 8.22 -3.18 -7.21
N ALA A 154 7.91 -4.11 -6.32
CA ALA A 154 7.75 -5.53 -6.65
C ALA A 154 6.44 -6.11 -6.07
N GLY A 155 5.92 -7.16 -6.72
CA GLY A 155 4.68 -7.84 -6.32
C GLY A 155 3.44 -7.29 -7.03
N GLY A 156 2.31 -7.99 -6.88
CA GLY A 156 1.09 -7.69 -7.63
C GLY A 156 0.49 -6.31 -7.35
N VAL A 157 0.61 -5.82 -6.10
CA VAL A 157 0.11 -4.49 -5.72
C VAL A 157 0.98 -3.35 -6.29
N ALA A 158 2.20 -3.64 -6.73
CA ALA A 158 3.07 -2.67 -7.42
C ALA A 158 2.49 -2.13 -8.73
N SER A 159 1.47 -2.80 -9.30
CA SER A 159 0.73 -2.32 -10.48
C SER A 159 -0.27 -1.22 -10.18
N ASN A 160 -0.64 -1.00 -8.90
CA ASN A 160 -1.61 0.02 -8.50
C ASN A 160 -1.09 1.43 -8.86
N LYS A 161 -1.87 2.15 -9.68
CA LYS A 161 -1.48 3.46 -10.23
C LYS A 161 -1.34 4.52 -9.13
N ARG A 162 -2.24 4.51 -8.13
CA ARG A 162 -2.18 5.47 -7.02
C ARG A 162 -0.91 5.28 -6.19
N LEU A 163 -0.51 4.02 -5.95
CA LEU A 163 0.76 3.72 -5.28
C LEU A 163 1.95 4.23 -6.07
N ARG A 164 1.97 4.02 -7.39
CA ARG A 164 3.07 4.49 -8.24
C ARG A 164 3.20 6.02 -8.22
N MET A 165 2.09 6.74 -8.24
CA MET A 165 2.09 8.21 -8.14
C MET A 165 2.68 8.67 -6.80
N GLU A 166 2.21 8.12 -5.68
CA GLU A 166 2.74 8.46 -4.35
C GLU A 166 4.25 8.17 -4.21
N VAL A 167 4.70 7.05 -4.76
CA VAL A 167 6.13 6.71 -4.74
C VAL A 167 6.97 7.70 -5.56
N GLN A 168 6.45 8.19 -6.69
CA GLN A 168 7.12 9.24 -7.47
C GLN A 168 7.25 10.55 -6.68
N GLU A 169 6.22 10.92 -5.91
CA GLU A 169 6.27 12.10 -5.03
C GLU A 169 7.34 11.95 -3.94
N VAL A 170 7.46 10.75 -3.33
CA VAL A 170 8.52 10.46 -2.34
C VAL A 170 9.93 10.68 -2.91
N LEU A 171 10.13 10.47 -4.21
CA LEU A 171 11.42 10.66 -4.87
C LEU A 171 11.71 12.13 -5.24
N SER A 172 10.66 12.97 -5.27
CA SER A 172 10.77 14.38 -5.66
C SER A 172 11.11 15.30 -4.48
N ASP A 173 10.92 14.80 -3.24
CA ASP A 173 11.25 15.45 -1.97
C ASP A 173 12.72 15.15 -1.52
#